data_a385a3c96cc36c49936a44d17e8dcfc3
#
_entry.id   a385a3c96cc36c49936a44d17e8dcfc3
#
_cell.length_a   1.000
_cell.length_b   1.000
_cell.length_c   1.000
_cell.angle_alpha   90.00
_cell.angle_beta   90.00
_cell.angle_gamma   90.00
#
_symmetry.space_group_name_H-M   'P 1'
#
loop_
_entity.id
_entity.type
_entity.pdbx_description
1 polymer ?
#
loop_
_entity_poly.entity_id
_entity_poly.type
_entity_poly.pdbx_seq_one_letter_code
_entity_poly.pdbx_strand_id
1 'polypeptide(L)'
;MTIAQELDFQEGICQDVIFPPGDLYSDEPPLESELHLRQIILLLTCLEWLWRDRNDFYAAGNLTIYYSPRQRKSEYFRGPDFFVVLGTERKTRKSWVVWEEDGKYPNVILEILSNSTANTDKGLKKTIYQQTFRTLDYFWFDPYTQEFAGFHLVDGEYQPLQVSEQGYLWSHQLGLYLGVYEGLLRFFTRDGQLVPTPEETAEQAEQKAEQSQQQAEQAEQKAERLAAKLRELNIDPDTI
;
A
#
# COMPACT_ATOMS: atom_id res chain seq x y z
N MET A 1 12.28 59.30 36.29
CA MET A 1 12.67 59.44 34.86
C MET A 1 13.14 58.08 34.41
N THR A 2 12.27 57.37 33.71
CA THR A 2 12.55 56.00 33.22
C THR A 2 12.88 56.12 31.76
N ILE A 3 14.09 55.79 31.41
CA ILE A 3 14.58 55.79 30.03
C ILE A 3 14.11 54.48 29.40
N ALA A 4 13.14 54.57 28.48
CA ALA A 4 12.78 53.48 27.61
C ALA A 4 13.88 53.28 26.56
N GLN A 5 14.53 52.15 26.55
CA GLN A 5 15.40 51.72 25.46
C GLN A 5 14.52 51.33 24.27
N GLU A 6 14.61 52.08 23.21
CA GLU A 6 14.10 51.71 21.90
C GLU A 6 14.90 50.47 21.40
N LEU A 7 14.24 49.36 21.31
CA LEU A 7 14.75 48.18 20.61
C LEU A 7 14.60 48.44 19.11
N ASP A 8 15.73 48.71 18.45
CA ASP A 8 15.87 48.75 17.00
C ASP A 8 15.51 47.33 16.45
N PHE A 9 14.28 47.20 15.99
CA PHE A 9 13.91 46.08 15.13
C PHE A 9 14.54 46.31 13.76
N GLN A 10 15.72 45.69 13.54
CA GLN A 10 16.20 45.51 12.18
C GLN A 10 15.15 44.65 11.46
N GLU A 11 14.43 45.26 10.52
CA GLU A 11 13.64 44.55 9.51
C GLU A 11 14.58 43.60 8.76
N GLY A 12 14.65 42.35 9.24
CA GLY A 12 15.28 41.29 8.50
C GLY A 12 14.50 41.16 7.18
N ILE A 13 15.16 41.45 6.07
CA ILE A 13 14.66 41.24 4.74
C ILE A 13 14.18 39.82 4.70
N CYS A 14 12.85 39.62 4.74
CA CYS A 14 12.22 38.36 4.49
C CYS A 14 12.56 38.02 3.02
N GLN A 15 13.62 37.24 2.81
CA GLN A 15 13.88 36.71 1.50
C GLN A 15 12.66 35.81 1.18
N ASP A 16 11.87 36.25 0.21
CA ASP A 16 10.78 35.45 -0.30
C ASP A 16 11.32 34.04 -0.62
N VAL A 17 10.84 33.06 0.13
CA VAL A 17 11.20 31.64 -0.11
C VAL A 17 10.56 31.24 -1.42
N ILE A 18 11.35 31.20 -2.49
CA ILE A 18 10.89 30.74 -3.79
C ILE A 18 10.80 29.23 -3.71
N PHE A 19 9.57 28.71 -3.65
CA PHE A 19 9.33 27.27 -3.75
C PHE A 19 9.63 26.78 -5.17
N PRO A 20 10.22 25.59 -5.30
CA PRO A 20 10.37 24.96 -6.60
C PRO A 20 8.99 24.66 -7.22
N PRO A 21 8.93 24.52 -8.56
CA PRO A 21 7.67 24.20 -9.24
C PRO A 21 7.12 22.84 -8.74
N GLY A 22 5.80 22.77 -8.58
CA GLY A 22 5.10 21.55 -8.09
C GLY A 22 4.97 20.43 -9.11
N ASP A 23 5.47 20.62 -10.33
CA ASP A 23 5.41 19.67 -11.43
C ASP A 23 6.74 18.92 -11.67
N LEU A 24 7.58 18.82 -10.64
CA LEU A 24 8.86 18.12 -10.69
C LEU A 24 8.70 16.65 -11.10
N TYR A 25 9.58 16.19 -11.98
CA TYR A 25 9.68 14.76 -12.30
C TYR A 25 10.34 13.98 -11.16
N SER A 26 10.01 12.71 -11.07
CA SER A 26 10.72 11.76 -10.20
C SER A 26 12.19 11.66 -10.60
N ASP A 27 13.09 11.62 -9.60
CA ASP A 27 14.55 11.52 -9.77
C ASP A 27 15.08 10.23 -9.10
N GLU A 28 14.25 9.18 -9.10
CA GLU A 28 14.62 7.89 -8.53
C GLU A 28 15.53 7.09 -9.45
N PRO A 29 16.51 6.35 -8.88
CA PRO A 29 17.31 5.43 -9.65
C PRO A 29 16.46 4.31 -10.26
N PRO A 30 16.95 3.62 -11.31
CA PRO A 30 16.29 2.43 -11.84
C PRO A 30 16.11 1.37 -10.76
N LEU A 31 15.02 0.58 -10.87
CA LEU A 31 14.76 -0.55 -9.98
C LEU A 31 15.85 -1.59 -10.06
N GLU A 32 16.24 -2.15 -8.92
CA GLU A 32 17.43 -3.00 -8.81
C GLU A 32 17.26 -4.41 -9.41
N SER A 33 16.01 -4.93 -9.45
CA SER A 33 15.73 -6.27 -9.97
C SER A 33 14.29 -6.44 -10.46
N GLU A 34 14.06 -7.48 -11.26
CA GLU A 34 12.72 -7.89 -11.68
C GLU A 34 11.81 -8.22 -10.49
N LEU A 35 12.35 -8.90 -9.49
CA LEU A 35 11.59 -9.30 -8.30
C LEU A 35 11.13 -8.07 -7.50
N HIS A 36 11.96 -7.06 -7.40
CA HIS A 36 11.65 -5.76 -6.81
C HIS A 36 10.48 -5.09 -7.55
N LEU A 37 10.60 -4.95 -8.87
CA LEU A 37 9.53 -4.37 -9.71
C LEU A 37 8.21 -5.13 -9.56
N ARG A 38 8.25 -6.47 -9.64
CA ARG A 38 7.04 -7.31 -9.52
C ARG A 38 6.37 -7.14 -8.17
N GLN A 39 7.14 -7.03 -7.10
CA GLN A 39 6.61 -6.82 -5.75
C GLN A 39 5.90 -5.46 -5.62
N ILE A 40 6.47 -4.39 -6.17
CA ILE A 40 5.82 -3.07 -6.20
C ILE A 40 4.50 -3.12 -6.99
N ILE A 41 4.53 -3.68 -8.20
CA ILE A 41 3.34 -3.81 -9.05
C ILE A 41 2.24 -4.59 -8.33
N LEU A 42 2.57 -5.70 -7.69
CA LEU A 42 1.63 -6.52 -6.96
C LEU A 42 0.92 -5.74 -5.84
N LEU A 43 1.68 -5.02 -5.02
CA LEU A 43 1.14 -4.21 -3.93
C LEU A 43 0.22 -3.09 -4.45
N LEU A 44 0.65 -2.38 -5.50
CA LEU A 44 -0.16 -1.33 -6.13
C LEU A 44 -1.46 -1.91 -6.69
N THR A 45 -1.37 -2.98 -7.49
CA THR A 45 -2.53 -3.60 -8.14
C THR A 45 -3.55 -4.10 -7.12
N CYS A 46 -3.10 -4.81 -6.08
CA CYS A 46 -3.99 -5.31 -5.03
C CYS A 46 -4.68 -4.17 -4.28
N LEU A 47 -3.93 -3.14 -3.86
CA LEU A 47 -4.51 -2.04 -3.09
C LEU A 47 -5.47 -1.19 -3.92
N GLU A 48 -5.10 -0.86 -5.16
CA GLU A 48 -5.94 -0.08 -6.06
C GLU A 48 -7.22 -0.83 -6.45
N TRP A 49 -7.13 -2.16 -6.62
CA TRP A 49 -8.30 -3.01 -6.87
C TRP A 49 -9.22 -3.08 -5.66
N LEU A 50 -8.67 -3.29 -4.49
CA LEU A 50 -9.45 -3.32 -3.24
C LEU A 50 -10.16 -1.98 -2.98
N TRP A 51 -9.48 -0.87 -3.24
CA TRP A 51 -9.97 0.49 -3.00
C TRP A 51 -10.47 1.20 -4.28
N ARG A 52 -10.86 0.44 -5.31
CA ARG A 52 -11.27 1.01 -6.61
C ARG A 52 -12.39 2.05 -6.51
N ASP A 53 -13.27 1.91 -5.51
CA ASP A 53 -14.40 2.82 -5.28
C ASP A 53 -14.04 4.00 -4.36
N ARG A 54 -12.78 4.12 -3.91
CA ARG A 54 -12.28 5.22 -3.08
C ARG A 54 -11.56 6.26 -3.94
N ASN A 55 -11.77 7.55 -3.58
CA ASN A 55 -11.13 8.69 -4.23
C ASN A 55 -10.29 9.54 -3.26
N ASP A 56 -10.09 9.06 -2.04
CA ASP A 56 -9.49 9.78 -0.93
C ASP A 56 -8.11 9.23 -0.54
N PHE A 57 -7.38 8.63 -1.48
CA PHE A 57 -6.04 8.12 -1.26
C PHE A 57 -5.17 8.25 -2.51
N TYR A 58 -3.87 8.17 -2.30
CA TYR A 58 -2.86 8.05 -3.35
C TYR A 58 -1.87 6.95 -2.97
N ALA A 59 -1.66 6.00 -3.87
CA ALA A 59 -0.63 4.98 -3.75
C ALA A 59 0.36 5.12 -4.90
N ALA A 60 1.63 4.95 -4.62
CA ALA A 60 2.68 5.02 -5.63
C ALA A 60 3.84 4.07 -5.30
N GLY A 61 4.56 3.68 -6.34
CA GLY A 61 5.78 2.89 -6.24
C GLY A 61 6.93 3.56 -6.96
N ASN A 62 8.13 3.47 -6.37
CA ASN A 62 9.37 4.04 -6.91
C ASN A 62 9.20 5.51 -7.39
N LEU A 63 8.57 6.32 -6.57
CA LEU A 63 8.24 7.70 -6.88
C LEU A 63 8.87 8.64 -5.87
N THR A 64 9.56 9.68 -6.35
CA THR A 64 10.23 10.66 -5.51
C THR A 64 9.25 11.47 -4.67
N ILE A 65 9.57 11.62 -3.38
CA ILE A 65 8.95 12.54 -2.43
C ILE A 65 9.89 13.72 -2.21
N TYR A 66 9.51 14.90 -2.70
CA TYR A 66 10.21 16.15 -2.40
C TYR A 66 9.61 16.77 -1.15
N TYR A 67 10.42 16.89 -0.09
CA TYR A 67 9.92 17.33 1.22
C TYR A 67 10.59 18.59 1.77
N SER A 68 11.55 19.18 1.03
CA SER A 68 12.15 20.45 1.42
C SER A 68 12.18 21.45 0.28
N PRO A 69 11.70 22.69 0.51
CA PRO A 69 11.75 23.75 -0.48
C PRO A 69 13.18 24.25 -0.76
N ARG A 70 14.15 23.89 0.07
CA ARG A 70 15.56 24.31 -0.10
C ARG A 70 16.31 23.53 -1.18
N GLN A 71 15.70 22.51 -1.77
CA GLN A 71 16.18 21.72 -2.93
C GLN A 71 17.68 21.40 -2.97
N ARG A 72 18.24 20.96 -1.90
CA ARG A 72 19.51 20.22 -1.99
C ARG A 72 19.14 18.78 -2.34
N LYS A 73 19.21 18.43 -3.63
CA LYS A 73 18.80 17.13 -4.18
C LYS A 73 19.30 15.91 -3.39
N SER A 74 20.46 16.00 -2.75
CA SER A 74 21.04 14.91 -1.97
C SER A 74 20.48 14.74 -0.55
N GLU A 75 19.78 15.76 -0.03
CA GLU A 75 19.39 15.77 1.38
C GLU A 75 17.87 15.79 1.62
N TYR A 76 17.08 16.19 0.60
CA TYR A 76 15.68 16.58 0.79
C TYR A 76 14.69 15.92 -0.16
N PHE A 77 15.04 14.76 -0.72
CA PHE A 77 14.13 13.89 -1.42
C PHE A 77 14.35 12.44 -1.00
N ARG A 78 13.33 11.62 -1.11
CA ARG A 78 13.36 10.17 -0.89
C ARG A 78 12.40 9.50 -1.85
N GLY A 79 12.81 8.33 -2.35
CA GLY A 79 11.98 7.46 -3.15
C GLY A 79 11.71 6.16 -2.40
N PRO A 80 10.62 6.08 -1.67
CA PRO A 80 10.18 4.81 -1.15
C PRO A 80 9.79 3.87 -2.28
N ASP A 81 10.05 2.57 -2.09
CA ASP A 81 9.64 1.57 -3.07
C ASP A 81 8.12 1.48 -3.21
N PHE A 82 7.41 1.68 -2.12
CA PHE A 82 5.96 1.79 -2.09
C PHE A 82 5.51 2.72 -0.97
N PHE A 83 4.54 3.59 -1.26
CA PHE A 83 3.93 4.43 -0.22
C PHE A 83 2.45 4.73 -0.48
N VAL A 84 1.75 5.08 0.60
CA VAL A 84 0.34 5.47 0.56
C VAL A 84 0.13 6.76 1.33
N VAL A 85 -0.59 7.70 0.72
CA VAL A 85 -1.10 8.92 1.36
C VAL A 85 -2.62 8.84 1.44
N LEU A 86 -3.17 9.02 2.63
CA LEU A 86 -4.60 9.03 2.89
C LEU A 86 -5.15 10.46 2.96
N GLY A 87 -6.44 10.61 2.71
CA GLY A 87 -7.12 11.91 2.77
C GLY A 87 -6.64 12.87 1.68
N THR A 88 -6.24 12.38 0.52
CA THR A 88 -5.82 13.17 -0.63
C THR A 88 -6.57 12.74 -1.88
N GLU A 89 -6.70 13.65 -2.84
CA GLU A 89 -7.36 13.36 -4.12
C GLU A 89 -6.59 12.29 -4.91
N ARG A 90 -7.31 11.30 -5.44
CA ARG A 90 -6.77 10.28 -6.33
C ARG A 90 -6.57 10.84 -7.74
N LYS A 91 -5.34 11.26 -8.06
CA LYS A 91 -4.94 11.77 -9.37
C LYS A 91 -3.52 11.36 -9.71
N THR A 92 -3.15 11.38 -10.98
CA THR A 92 -1.79 11.12 -11.44
C THR A 92 -0.86 12.25 -11.03
N ARG A 93 0.34 11.92 -10.55
CA ARG A 93 1.41 12.85 -10.16
C ARG A 93 2.74 12.43 -10.78
N LYS A 94 3.59 13.41 -11.08
CA LYS A 94 4.96 13.18 -11.57
C LYS A 94 5.93 12.82 -10.44
N SER A 95 5.64 13.31 -9.24
CA SER A 95 6.32 13.08 -7.98
C SER A 95 5.39 13.51 -6.85
N TRP A 96 5.72 13.19 -5.60
CA TRP A 96 5.00 13.71 -4.44
C TRP A 96 5.72 14.96 -3.91
N VAL A 97 5.12 16.13 -4.08
CA VAL A 97 5.69 17.40 -3.67
C VAL A 97 4.96 17.90 -2.43
N VAL A 98 5.54 17.73 -1.25
CA VAL A 98 4.86 17.95 0.04
C VAL A 98 4.23 19.34 0.16
N TRP A 99 4.90 20.40 -0.31
CA TRP A 99 4.36 21.77 -0.23
C TRP A 99 3.21 22.06 -1.22
N GLU A 100 3.02 21.24 -2.26
CA GLU A 100 1.88 21.31 -3.19
C GLU A 100 0.72 20.37 -2.74
N GLU A 101 0.96 19.54 -1.77
CA GLU A 101 0.02 18.56 -1.26
C GLU A 101 -0.36 18.84 0.22
N ASP A 102 -0.57 20.13 0.54
CA ASP A 102 -0.99 20.62 1.87
C ASP A 102 -0.07 20.18 3.02
N GLY A 103 1.21 19.97 2.76
CA GLY A 103 2.16 19.50 3.75
C GLY A 103 1.99 18.00 4.13
N LYS A 104 1.24 17.22 3.35
CA LYS A 104 0.97 15.82 3.63
C LYS A 104 2.16 14.93 3.32
N TYR A 105 2.49 14.08 4.27
CA TYR A 105 3.46 13.01 4.13
C TYR A 105 2.75 11.65 4.01
N PRO A 106 3.44 10.61 3.51
CA PRO A 106 2.88 9.27 3.49
C PRO A 106 2.43 8.78 4.87
N ASN A 107 1.25 8.18 4.91
CA ASN A 107 0.74 7.47 6.09
C ASN A 107 1.41 6.09 6.23
N VAL A 108 1.74 5.47 5.09
CA VAL A 108 2.40 4.18 5.03
C VAL A 108 3.57 4.26 4.06
N ILE A 109 4.71 3.71 4.46
CA ILE A 109 5.87 3.48 3.60
C ILE A 109 6.30 2.02 3.75
N LEU A 110 6.65 1.41 2.62
CA LEU A 110 7.22 0.07 2.56
C LEU A 110 8.44 0.09 1.66
N GLU A 111 9.55 -0.43 2.18
CA GLU A 111 10.80 -0.63 1.44
C GLU A 111 10.98 -2.10 1.10
N ILE A 112 11.40 -2.38 -0.13
CA ILE A 112 11.75 -3.71 -0.61
C ILE A 112 13.25 -3.79 -0.64
N LEU A 113 13.81 -4.56 0.29
CA LEU A 113 15.24 -4.58 0.52
C LEU A 113 16.00 -5.26 -0.62
N SER A 114 17.15 -4.70 -0.91
CA SER A 114 18.16 -5.30 -1.77
C SER A 114 19.48 -5.41 -1.02
N ASN A 115 20.43 -6.16 -1.57
CA ASN A 115 21.76 -6.27 -0.97
C ASN A 115 22.49 -4.92 -0.86
N SER A 116 22.17 -3.97 -1.75
CA SER A 116 22.82 -2.64 -1.78
C SER A 116 22.16 -1.64 -0.84
N THR A 117 20.84 -1.74 -0.60
CA THR A 117 20.06 -0.74 0.13
C THR A 117 19.67 -1.14 1.56
N ALA A 118 19.71 -2.42 1.91
CA ALA A 118 19.19 -2.96 3.17
C ALA A 118 19.68 -2.21 4.43
N ASN A 119 20.96 -1.84 4.50
CA ASN A 119 21.49 -1.09 5.64
C ASN A 119 20.96 0.35 5.70
N THR A 120 20.76 0.99 4.54
CA THR A 120 20.22 2.34 4.42
C THR A 120 18.73 2.36 4.78
N ASP A 121 17.98 1.38 4.31
CA ASP A 121 16.55 1.25 4.54
C ASP A 121 16.24 0.93 6.01
N LYS A 122 16.93 -0.04 6.59
CA LYS A 122 16.80 -0.38 8.01
C LYS A 122 17.33 0.71 8.97
N GLY A 123 18.18 1.62 8.50
CA GLY A 123 18.85 2.67 9.28
C GLY A 123 18.41 4.08 8.95
N LEU A 124 19.11 4.73 8.02
CA LEU A 124 18.95 6.16 7.71
C LEU A 124 17.53 6.50 7.22
N LYS A 125 16.98 5.74 6.28
CA LYS A 125 15.62 5.97 5.76
C LYS A 125 14.59 5.84 6.89
N LYS A 126 14.68 4.78 7.69
CA LYS A 126 13.81 4.57 8.86
C LYS A 126 13.83 5.78 9.79
N THR A 127 15.02 6.36 10.08
CA THR A 127 15.16 7.54 10.93
C THR A 127 14.48 8.77 10.30
N ILE A 128 14.63 8.99 8.98
CA ILE A 128 13.98 10.08 8.27
C ILE A 128 12.45 9.93 8.28
N TYR A 129 11.95 8.72 8.03
CA TYR A 129 10.51 8.44 8.05
C TYR A 129 9.91 8.59 9.45
N GLN A 130 10.67 8.26 10.50
CA GLN A 130 10.25 8.47 11.87
C GLN A 130 10.26 9.96 12.27
N GLN A 131 11.38 10.66 12.05
CA GLN A 131 11.62 11.98 12.64
C GLN A 131 11.09 13.11 11.77
N THR A 132 11.23 13.00 10.43
CA THR A 132 10.90 14.05 9.48
C THR A 132 9.52 13.86 8.88
N PHE A 133 9.25 12.69 8.31
CA PHE A 133 7.95 12.40 7.69
C PHE A 133 6.88 12.10 8.73
N ARG A 134 7.27 11.56 9.88
CA ARG A 134 6.36 11.06 10.91
C ARG A 134 5.34 10.08 10.33
N THR A 135 5.81 9.27 9.39
CA THR A 135 5.02 8.21 8.76
C THR A 135 4.54 7.24 9.83
N LEU A 136 3.22 7.01 9.87
CA LEU A 136 2.60 6.26 10.96
C LEU A 136 2.92 4.77 10.90
N ASP A 137 2.88 4.16 9.71
CA ASP A 137 3.22 2.75 9.52
C ASP A 137 4.42 2.63 8.57
N TYR A 138 5.48 2.00 9.04
CA TYR A 138 6.68 1.73 8.25
C TYR A 138 6.95 0.24 8.20
N PHE A 139 7.19 -0.26 6.98
CA PHE A 139 7.50 -1.67 6.73
C PHE A 139 8.75 -1.80 5.87
N TRP A 140 9.41 -2.95 5.99
CA TRP A 140 10.38 -3.39 5.01
C TRP A 140 10.25 -4.90 4.79
N PHE A 141 10.56 -5.33 3.57
CA PHE A 141 10.50 -6.72 3.13
C PHE A 141 11.73 -7.08 2.31
N ASP A 142 12.36 -8.19 2.63
CA ASP A 142 13.45 -8.77 1.84
C ASP A 142 12.90 -9.94 1.01
N PRO A 143 12.80 -9.78 -0.32
CA PRO A 143 12.22 -10.81 -1.18
C PRO A 143 13.09 -12.06 -1.34
N TYR A 144 14.39 -11.98 -0.99
CA TYR A 144 15.33 -13.11 -1.09
C TYR A 144 15.34 -13.95 0.18
N THR A 145 15.36 -13.31 1.33
CA THR A 145 15.35 -14.01 2.63
C THR A 145 13.94 -14.22 3.16
N GLN A 146 12.94 -13.50 2.60
CA GLN A 146 11.57 -13.44 3.06
C GLN A 146 11.43 -12.85 4.47
N GLU A 147 12.47 -12.17 4.96
CA GLU A 147 12.37 -11.40 6.19
C GLU A 147 11.43 -10.21 6.01
N PHE A 148 10.56 -10.02 6.96
CA PHE A 148 9.58 -8.96 6.97
C PHE A 148 9.43 -8.35 8.35
N ALA A 149 9.42 -7.02 8.44
CA ALA A 149 9.16 -6.32 9.68
C ALA A 149 8.30 -5.08 9.44
N GLY A 150 7.57 -4.68 10.47
CA GLY A 150 6.74 -3.49 10.47
C GLY A 150 6.83 -2.74 11.80
N PHE A 151 6.57 -1.45 11.72
CA PHE A 151 6.65 -0.51 12.83
C PHE A 151 5.49 0.46 12.78
N HIS A 152 4.99 0.81 13.95
CA HIS A 152 3.99 1.86 14.11
C HIS A 152 4.60 3.01 14.91
N LEU A 153 4.29 4.25 14.52
CA LEU A 153 4.78 5.45 15.20
C LEU A 153 3.91 5.75 16.42
N VAL A 154 4.50 5.61 17.61
CA VAL A 154 3.86 5.91 18.90
C VAL A 154 4.73 6.93 19.63
N ASP A 155 4.16 8.05 20.03
CA ASP A 155 4.84 9.13 20.74
C ASP A 155 6.14 9.63 20.07
N GLY A 156 6.20 9.52 18.72
CA GLY A 156 7.34 9.95 17.91
C GLY A 156 8.42 8.89 17.70
N GLU A 157 8.24 7.69 18.22
CA GLU A 157 9.16 6.57 18.12
C GLU A 157 8.51 5.36 17.44
N TYR A 158 9.27 4.68 16.55
CA TYR A 158 8.80 3.45 15.91
C TYR A 158 8.84 2.26 16.87
N GLN A 159 7.64 1.77 17.21
CA GLN A 159 7.46 0.54 17.96
C GLN A 159 7.26 -0.63 17.00
N PRO A 160 7.96 -1.76 17.20
CA PRO A 160 7.74 -2.95 16.38
C PRO A 160 6.28 -3.43 16.47
N LEU A 161 5.69 -3.75 15.33
CA LEU A 161 4.36 -4.36 15.28
C LEU A 161 4.43 -5.82 15.77
N GLN A 162 3.40 -6.22 16.48
CA GLN A 162 3.27 -7.60 16.91
C GLN A 162 2.81 -8.49 15.75
N VAL A 163 3.47 -9.61 15.62
CA VAL A 163 3.14 -10.63 14.62
C VAL A 163 1.90 -11.40 15.08
N SER A 164 0.91 -11.54 14.21
CA SER A 164 -0.29 -12.36 14.47
C SER A 164 0.06 -13.86 14.49
N GLU A 165 -0.88 -14.71 14.89
CA GLU A 165 -0.73 -16.16 14.86
C GLU A 165 -0.44 -16.71 13.45
N GLN A 166 -0.90 -16.01 12.42
CA GLN A 166 -0.67 -16.36 11.02
C GLN A 166 0.67 -15.83 10.46
N GLY A 167 1.44 -15.09 11.26
CA GLY A 167 2.69 -14.49 10.82
C GLY A 167 2.51 -13.13 10.13
N TYR A 168 1.34 -12.47 10.27
CA TYR A 168 1.03 -11.21 9.62
C TYR A 168 1.21 -10.02 10.56
N LEU A 169 1.48 -8.82 9.97
CA LEU A 169 1.58 -7.55 10.67
C LEU A 169 0.41 -6.64 10.30
N TRP A 170 -0.24 -6.07 11.30
CA TRP A 170 -1.38 -5.18 11.09
C TRP A 170 -0.95 -3.75 10.76
N SER A 171 -1.35 -3.24 9.59
CA SER A 171 -1.26 -1.81 9.30
C SER A 171 -2.49 -1.08 9.82
N HIS A 172 -2.28 -0.20 10.78
CA HIS A 172 -3.35 0.64 11.33
C HIS A 172 -3.89 1.63 10.29
N GLN A 173 -3.04 2.07 9.39
CA GLN A 173 -3.38 3.05 8.37
C GLN A 173 -4.15 2.44 7.20
N LEU A 174 -3.76 1.25 6.76
CA LEU A 174 -4.45 0.56 5.66
C LEU A 174 -5.71 -0.15 6.13
N GLY A 175 -5.78 -0.55 7.41
CA GLY A 175 -6.83 -1.44 7.92
C GLY A 175 -6.70 -2.86 7.33
N LEU A 176 -5.47 -3.28 7.03
CA LEU A 176 -5.11 -4.55 6.43
C LEU A 176 -3.94 -5.18 7.17
N TYR A 177 -3.86 -6.50 7.12
CA TYR A 177 -2.63 -7.20 7.43
C TYR A 177 -1.70 -7.23 6.20
N LEU A 178 -0.40 -7.22 6.48
CA LEU A 178 0.65 -7.56 5.52
C LEU A 178 1.32 -8.85 6.00
N GLY A 179 1.62 -9.73 5.06
CA GLY A 179 2.28 -11.01 5.37
C GLY A 179 2.87 -11.65 4.12
N VAL A 180 3.81 -12.56 4.32
CA VAL A 180 4.44 -13.30 3.22
C VAL A 180 3.54 -14.47 2.82
N TYR A 181 3.20 -14.55 1.54
CA TYR A 181 2.42 -15.61 0.95
C TYR A 181 3.05 -16.02 -0.39
N GLU A 182 3.38 -17.28 -0.54
CA GLU A 182 4.06 -17.82 -1.73
C GLU A 182 5.35 -17.05 -2.11
N GLY A 183 6.11 -16.63 -1.09
CA GLY A 183 7.37 -15.90 -1.28
C GLY A 183 7.22 -14.42 -1.60
N LEU A 184 6.00 -13.88 -1.66
CA LEU A 184 5.70 -12.48 -1.94
C LEU A 184 5.02 -11.82 -0.74
N LEU A 185 5.23 -10.53 -0.56
CA LEU A 185 4.49 -9.75 0.43
C LEU A 185 3.10 -9.41 -0.13
N ARG A 186 2.06 -9.79 0.61
CA ARG A 186 0.66 -9.64 0.22
C ARG A 186 -0.14 -8.92 1.31
N PHE A 187 -1.27 -8.36 0.90
CA PHE A 187 -2.28 -7.85 1.82
C PHE A 187 -3.31 -8.93 2.17
N PHE A 188 -3.81 -8.84 3.42
CA PHE A 188 -4.90 -9.68 3.89
C PHE A 188 -5.93 -8.81 4.59
N THR A 189 -7.20 -9.19 4.47
CA THR A 189 -8.29 -8.54 5.19
C THR A 189 -8.17 -8.77 6.70
N ARG A 190 -8.97 -8.06 7.48
CA ARG A 190 -9.03 -8.26 8.94
C ARG A 190 -9.35 -9.69 9.35
N ASP A 191 -10.12 -10.40 8.51
CA ASP A 191 -10.50 -11.80 8.72
C ASP A 191 -9.45 -12.80 8.20
N GLY A 192 -8.28 -12.29 7.78
CA GLY A 192 -7.15 -13.11 7.32
C GLY A 192 -7.30 -13.63 5.89
N GLN A 193 -8.25 -13.13 5.11
CA GLN A 193 -8.40 -13.53 3.70
C GLN A 193 -7.43 -12.76 2.83
N LEU A 194 -6.80 -13.46 1.88
CA LEU A 194 -5.90 -12.86 0.90
C LEU A 194 -6.66 -11.81 0.08
N VAL A 195 -6.08 -10.61 -0.06
CA VAL A 195 -6.56 -9.60 -1.01
C VAL A 195 -6.07 -9.99 -2.41
N PRO A 196 -6.99 -10.39 -3.31
CA PRO A 196 -6.61 -10.87 -4.63
C PRO A 196 -6.23 -9.72 -5.57
N THR A 197 -5.49 -10.04 -6.62
CA THR A 197 -5.36 -9.19 -7.80
C THR A 197 -6.65 -9.21 -8.63
N PRO A 198 -6.83 -8.30 -9.59
CA PRO A 198 -7.95 -8.37 -10.55
C PRO A 198 -8.00 -9.70 -11.31
N GLU A 199 -6.83 -10.21 -11.72
CA GLU A 199 -6.67 -11.47 -12.43
C GLU A 199 -7.09 -12.65 -11.56
N GLU A 200 -6.57 -12.74 -10.32
CA GLU A 200 -6.97 -13.77 -9.35
C GLU A 200 -8.48 -13.71 -9.06
N THR A 201 -9.05 -12.50 -9.00
CA THR A 201 -10.50 -12.32 -8.81
C THR A 201 -11.28 -12.88 -10.01
N ALA A 202 -10.82 -12.63 -11.24
CA ALA A 202 -11.46 -13.14 -12.45
C ALA A 202 -11.38 -14.66 -12.53
N GLU A 203 -10.23 -15.25 -12.25
CA GLU A 203 -10.04 -16.70 -12.22
C GLU A 203 -10.94 -17.38 -11.16
N GLN A 204 -11.04 -16.80 -9.97
CA GLN A 204 -11.94 -17.30 -8.92
C GLN A 204 -13.40 -17.23 -9.33
N ALA A 205 -13.80 -16.16 -10.03
CA ALA A 205 -15.17 -15.99 -10.52
C ALA A 205 -15.49 -17.04 -11.60
N GLU A 206 -14.57 -17.28 -12.54
CA GLU A 206 -14.71 -18.29 -13.60
C GLU A 206 -14.82 -19.71 -13.00
N GLN A 207 -13.93 -20.08 -12.10
CA GLN A 207 -13.97 -21.37 -11.41
C GLN A 207 -15.29 -21.58 -10.67
N LYS A 208 -15.78 -20.54 -9.99
CA LYS A 208 -17.06 -20.59 -9.28
C LYS A 208 -18.24 -20.75 -10.24
N ALA A 209 -18.20 -20.08 -11.40
CA ALA A 209 -19.24 -20.21 -12.43
C ALA A 209 -19.28 -21.63 -13.00
N GLU A 210 -18.12 -22.20 -13.35
CA GLU A 210 -17.99 -23.57 -13.82
C GLU A 210 -18.51 -24.59 -12.80
N GLN A 211 -18.12 -24.45 -11.53
CA GLN A 211 -18.59 -25.32 -10.46
C GLN A 211 -20.12 -25.23 -10.31
N SER A 212 -20.67 -24.03 -10.37
CA SER A 212 -22.13 -23.81 -10.28
C SER A 212 -22.87 -24.46 -11.45
N GLN A 213 -22.32 -24.35 -12.66
CA GLN A 213 -22.87 -25.01 -13.84
C GLN A 213 -22.84 -26.54 -13.73
N GLN A 214 -21.71 -27.09 -13.33
CA GLN A 214 -21.57 -28.55 -13.12
C GLN A 214 -22.56 -29.07 -12.06
N GLN A 215 -22.74 -28.31 -10.96
CA GLN A 215 -23.72 -28.66 -9.93
C GLN A 215 -25.16 -28.65 -10.46
N ALA A 216 -25.50 -27.62 -11.28
CA ALA A 216 -26.82 -27.51 -11.92
C ALA A 216 -27.07 -28.71 -12.86
N GLU A 217 -26.12 -29.02 -13.75
CA GLU A 217 -26.21 -30.16 -14.68
C GLU A 217 -26.35 -31.50 -13.93
N GLN A 218 -25.60 -31.72 -12.84
CA GLN A 218 -25.74 -32.93 -12.02
C GLN A 218 -27.09 -33.00 -11.32
N ALA A 219 -27.62 -31.87 -10.84
CA ALA A 219 -28.94 -31.82 -10.21
C ALA A 219 -30.04 -32.12 -11.23
N GLU A 220 -29.94 -31.56 -12.45
CA GLU A 220 -30.89 -31.83 -13.54
C GLU A 220 -30.88 -33.32 -13.94
N GLN A 221 -29.70 -33.91 -14.17
CA GLN A 221 -29.57 -35.32 -14.48
C GLN A 221 -30.14 -36.22 -13.37
N LYS A 222 -29.92 -35.83 -12.09
CA LYS A 222 -30.49 -36.57 -10.96
C LYS A 222 -32.03 -36.45 -10.94
N ALA A 223 -32.56 -35.28 -11.20
CA ALA A 223 -34.00 -35.04 -11.27
C ALA A 223 -34.64 -35.84 -12.41
N GLU A 224 -34.03 -35.86 -13.60
CA GLU A 224 -34.50 -36.67 -14.73
C GLU A 224 -34.51 -38.15 -14.43
N ARG A 225 -33.41 -38.66 -13.80
CA ARG A 225 -33.35 -40.10 -13.39
C ARG A 225 -34.41 -40.43 -12.36
N LEU A 226 -34.69 -39.54 -11.40
CA LEU A 226 -35.76 -39.74 -10.43
C LEU A 226 -37.14 -39.72 -11.07
N ALA A 227 -37.38 -38.73 -11.97
CA ALA A 227 -38.61 -38.65 -12.73
C ALA A 227 -38.87 -39.90 -13.59
N ALA A 228 -37.83 -40.43 -14.25
CA ALA A 228 -37.93 -41.66 -15.02
C ALA A 228 -38.31 -42.86 -14.11
N LYS A 229 -37.68 -43.01 -12.95
CA LYS A 229 -38.02 -44.05 -11.99
C LYS A 229 -39.45 -43.94 -11.44
N LEU A 230 -39.90 -42.71 -11.17
CA LEU A 230 -41.28 -42.49 -10.73
C LEU A 230 -42.29 -42.91 -11.81
N ARG A 231 -42.02 -42.57 -13.08
CA ARG A 231 -42.87 -43.01 -14.21
C ARG A 231 -42.89 -44.53 -14.39
N GLU A 232 -41.76 -45.23 -14.18
CA GLU A 232 -41.71 -46.71 -14.16
C GLU A 232 -42.58 -47.30 -13.06
N LEU A 233 -42.76 -46.58 -11.95
CA LEU A 233 -43.63 -46.98 -10.83
C LEU A 233 -45.08 -46.49 -10.99
N ASN A 234 -45.45 -45.93 -12.17
CA ASN A 234 -46.74 -45.32 -12.44
C ASN A 234 -47.10 -44.15 -11.51
N ILE A 235 -46.10 -43.42 -11.01
CA ILE A 235 -46.25 -42.21 -10.23
C ILE A 235 -45.90 -41.04 -11.16
N ASP A 236 -46.79 -40.06 -11.27
CA ASP A 236 -46.53 -38.85 -12.04
C ASP A 236 -45.58 -37.90 -11.24
N PRO A 237 -44.35 -37.60 -11.76
CA PRO A 237 -43.40 -36.76 -11.07
C PRO A 237 -43.90 -35.33 -10.85
N ASP A 238 -44.81 -34.82 -11.70
CA ASP A 238 -45.33 -33.46 -11.64
C ASP A 238 -46.45 -33.29 -10.60
N THR A 239 -46.83 -34.36 -9.90
CA THR A 239 -47.84 -34.36 -8.83
C THR A 239 -47.26 -34.49 -7.43
N ILE A 240 -45.94 -34.54 -7.30
CA ILE A 240 -45.21 -34.60 -6.03
C ILE A 240 -44.48 -33.30 -5.78
#